data_8b56b31c0544e761f27ca4c7f3a3bf14
#
_entry.id   8b56b31c0544e761f27ca4c7f3a3bf14
#
_cell.length_a   1.000
_cell.length_b   1.000
_cell.length_c   1.000
_cell.angle_alpha   90.00
_cell.angle_beta   90.00
_cell.angle_gamma   90.00
#
_symmetry.space_group_name_H-M   'P 1'
#
loop_
_entity.id
_entity.type
_entity.pdbx_description
1 polymer ?
#
loop_
_entity_poly.entity_id
_entity_poly.type
_entity_poly.pdbx_seq_one_letter_code
_entity_poly.pdbx_strand_id
1 'polypeptide(L)'
;MIRSTLLALTCLATAPAFAGEPVVLRESLTIEGAQVTLGDLFEDAGEAGDTVIARAPAPGQRTSLNVEYVRRLAAENDLVWANAGGMRRVTITRASRVITGDVLADILEGELFMNEGVRHEVRLANTALAVHAPVDSFGGLEVLSLNYDPRSSMLAAEIRPYDGAETVRITGRAYQTMEIPVLARLVSAGEEITANDIDWISVRADRVRPDAVLNPDDIIGMESRRALRAGEPLRNYDLQMPVVIARGETVTLIFDAPGIQLTVRARALEDVADGEVARFVNLQSNRTVEALADGPGRGRVGFTSTASF
;
A
#
# COMPACT_ATOMS: atom_id res chain seq x y z
N MET A 1 6.30 112.32 -5.30
CA MET A 1 5.18 111.35 -5.13
C MET A 1 5.61 109.99 -5.61
N ILE A 2 6.16 109.16 -4.74
CA ILE A 2 6.59 107.78 -5.08
C ILE A 2 5.92 106.86 -4.04
N ARG A 3 5.01 106.02 -4.48
CA ARG A 3 4.32 105.01 -3.69
C ARG A 3 5.10 103.76 -3.66
N SER A 4 5.65 103.35 -2.52
CA SER A 4 6.30 102.03 -2.30
C SER A 4 5.22 101.00 -1.98
N THR A 5 5.07 100.00 -2.80
CA THR A 5 4.24 98.84 -2.55
C THR A 5 5.10 97.74 -1.91
N LEU A 6 4.77 97.36 -0.69
CA LEU A 6 5.40 96.27 0.07
C LEU A 6 4.71 94.94 -0.34
N LEU A 7 5.48 94.02 -0.93
CA LEU A 7 5.01 92.70 -1.33
C LEU A 7 5.34 91.71 -0.19
N ALA A 8 4.35 91.25 0.55
CA ALA A 8 4.51 90.23 1.57
C ALA A 8 4.52 88.86 0.93
N LEU A 9 5.69 88.16 1.02
CA LEU A 9 5.90 86.81 0.52
C LEU A 9 5.51 85.83 1.64
N THR A 10 4.33 85.18 1.55
CA THR A 10 3.84 84.13 2.45
C THR A 10 4.46 82.80 2.00
N CYS A 11 5.48 82.27 2.72
CA CYS A 11 5.97 80.91 2.56
C CYS A 11 4.94 79.95 3.18
N LEU A 12 4.19 79.25 2.32
CA LEU A 12 3.41 78.09 2.73
C LEU A 12 4.41 76.88 2.88
N ALA A 13 4.70 76.51 4.09
CA ALA A 13 5.40 75.27 4.41
C ALA A 13 4.44 74.12 4.24
N THR A 14 4.49 73.43 3.11
CA THR A 14 3.84 72.14 2.91
C THR A 14 4.66 71.08 3.66
N ALA A 15 4.18 70.66 4.83
CA ALA A 15 4.67 69.44 5.45
C ALA A 15 4.28 68.23 4.55
N PRO A 16 5.21 67.33 4.24
CA PRO A 16 4.83 66.12 3.57
C PRO A 16 3.96 65.31 4.53
N ALA A 17 2.66 65.19 4.23
CA ALA A 17 1.81 64.21 4.86
C ALA A 17 2.26 62.83 4.27
N PHE A 18 3.07 62.11 5.02
CA PHE A 18 3.21 60.67 4.82
C PHE A 18 1.88 60.00 5.24
N ALA A 19 0.88 60.09 4.40
CA ALA A 19 -0.29 59.26 4.53
C ALA A 19 0.09 57.92 3.85
N GLY A 20 0.55 56.94 4.64
CA GLY A 20 0.65 55.56 4.19
C GLY A 20 -0.72 55.14 3.69
N GLU A 21 -0.76 54.37 2.59
CA GLU A 21 -2.03 53.81 2.11
C GLU A 21 -2.66 52.96 3.20
N PRO A 22 -3.99 53.04 3.43
CA PRO A 22 -4.65 52.25 4.47
C PRO A 22 -4.58 50.77 4.15
N VAL A 23 -4.01 49.99 5.09
CA VAL A 23 -3.90 48.53 4.96
C VAL A 23 -5.22 47.86 5.38
N VAL A 24 -5.51 46.69 4.80
CA VAL A 24 -6.70 45.90 5.10
C VAL A 24 -6.31 44.67 5.91
N LEU A 25 -6.96 44.52 7.10
CA LEU A 25 -6.77 43.35 7.95
C LEU A 25 -7.60 42.16 7.47
N ARG A 26 -7.01 41.01 7.35
CA ARG A 26 -7.68 39.74 7.04
C ARG A 26 -8.35 39.20 8.29
N GLU A 27 -9.63 38.83 8.24
CA GLU A 27 -10.37 38.21 9.35
C GLU A 27 -9.89 36.78 9.65
N SER A 28 -9.55 36.06 8.60
CA SER A 28 -8.99 34.70 8.68
C SER A 28 -7.91 34.51 7.63
N LEU A 29 -6.85 33.82 8.00
CA LEU A 29 -5.74 33.52 7.11
C LEU A 29 -5.22 32.11 7.33
N THR A 30 -4.65 31.54 6.27
CA THR A 30 -3.92 30.28 6.32
C THR A 30 -2.47 30.56 5.96
N ILE A 31 -1.55 30.16 6.84
CA ILE A 31 -0.13 30.31 6.64
C ILE A 31 0.53 28.94 6.53
N GLU A 32 1.63 28.86 5.79
CA GLU A 32 2.41 27.63 5.63
C GLU A 32 3.62 27.62 6.57
N GLY A 33 4.26 28.79 6.74
CA GLY A 33 5.49 28.96 7.50
C GLY A 33 5.38 28.75 9.00
N ALA A 34 6.52 28.71 9.68
CA ALA A 34 6.62 28.55 11.13
C ALA A 34 6.40 29.88 11.89
N GLN A 35 6.30 30.99 11.19
CA GLN A 35 6.16 32.34 11.74
C GLN A 35 5.00 33.05 11.09
N VAL A 36 4.38 33.95 11.82
CA VAL A 36 3.33 34.86 11.33
C VAL A 36 3.96 36.21 11.12
N THR A 37 3.79 36.79 9.95
CA THR A 37 4.28 38.12 9.60
C THR A 37 3.18 39.16 9.52
N LEU A 38 3.51 40.44 9.48
CA LEU A 38 2.54 41.51 9.24
C LEU A 38 1.90 41.40 7.85
N GLY A 39 2.65 40.95 6.83
CA GLY A 39 2.14 40.71 5.49
C GLY A 39 1.15 39.56 5.39
N ASP A 40 1.20 38.59 6.33
CA ASP A 40 0.15 37.57 6.45
C ASP A 40 -1.16 38.18 6.96
N LEU A 41 -1.08 39.10 7.93
CA LEU A 41 -2.25 39.74 8.55
C LEU A 41 -2.87 40.81 7.67
N PHE A 42 -2.03 41.68 7.09
CA PHE A 42 -2.46 42.84 6.34
C PHE A 42 -2.21 42.70 4.87
N GLU A 43 -3.17 43.13 4.06
CA GLU A 43 -2.93 43.36 2.64
C GLU A 43 -2.18 44.70 2.49
N ASP A 44 -1.25 44.75 1.57
CA ASP A 44 -0.45 45.92 1.26
C ASP A 44 0.41 46.46 2.43
N ALA A 45 0.94 45.55 3.28
CA ALA A 45 1.79 45.92 4.42
C ALA A 45 3.17 46.53 4.00
N GLY A 46 3.50 46.58 2.71
CA GLY A 46 4.72 47.17 2.17
C GLY A 46 5.98 46.61 2.80
N GLU A 47 6.94 47.50 3.16
CA GLU A 47 8.22 47.10 3.77
C GLU A 47 8.04 46.46 5.15
N ALA A 48 6.96 46.75 5.87
CA ALA A 48 6.66 46.16 7.16
C ALA A 48 6.18 44.70 7.04
N GLY A 49 5.83 44.23 5.83
CA GLY A 49 5.26 42.90 5.60
C GLY A 49 6.08 41.74 6.11
N ASP A 50 7.42 41.84 6.05
CA ASP A 50 8.34 40.78 6.50
C ASP A 50 8.54 40.75 8.02
N THR A 51 7.96 41.69 8.76
CA THR A 51 8.10 41.77 10.22
C THR A 51 7.39 40.60 10.88
N VAL A 52 8.18 39.76 11.58
CA VAL A 52 7.65 38.61 12.35
C VAL A 52 7.00 39.11 13.63
N ILE A 53 5.75 38.71 13.84
CA ILE A 53 4.92 39.17 14.98
C ILE A 53 4.63 38.07 16.00
N ALA A 54 4.61 36.82 15.55
CA ALA A 54 4.33 35.67 16.41
C ALA A 54 4.88 34.37 15.80
N ARG A 55 4.96 33.33 16.62
CA ARG A 55 5.15 31.97 16.17
C ARG A 55 3.83 31.42 15.64
N ALA A 56 3.86 30.73 14.52
CA ALA A 56 2.71 30.02 13.99
C ALA A 56 2.22 28.91 14.95
N PRO A 57 0.93 28.57 14.94
CA PRO A 57 0.44 27.41 15.65
C PRO A 57 1.06 26.10 15.12
N ALA A 58 0.84 24.98 15.79
CA ALA A 58 1.26 23.68 15.26
C ALA A 58 0.53 23.40 13.92
N PRO A 59 1.14 22.62 13.01
CA PRO A 59 0.54 22.27 11.71
C PRO A 59 -0.87 21.72 11.89
N GLY A 60 -1.83 22.19 11.09
CA GLY A 60 -3.24 21.83 11.17
C GLY A 60 -4.01 22.46 12.32
N GLN A 61 -3.35 23.19 13.22
CA GLN A 61 -3.97 23.89 14.33
C GLN A 61 -4.32 25.33 13.96
N ARG A 62 -5.25 25.88 14.72
CA ARG A 62 -5.66 27.28 14.61
C ARG A 62 -5.45 28.03 15.91
N THR A 63 -5.11 29.29 15.79
CA THR A 63 -5.02 30.23 16.90
C THR A 63 -5.77 31.50 16.55
N SER A 64 -6.02 32.37 17.52
CA SER A 64 -6.62 33.66 17.26
C SER A 64 -5.87 34.78 17.96
N LEU A 65 -5.64 35.87 17.24
CA LEU A 65 -5.08 37.09 17.79
C LEU A 65 -6.20 38.08 18.14
N ASN A 66 -6.04 38.76 19.29
CA ASN A 66 -6.94 39.86 19.67
C ASN A 66 -6.66 41.07 18.78
N VAL A 67 -7.68 41.70 18.25
CA VAL A 67 -7.58 42.87 17.37
C VAL A 67 -6.89 44.04 18.01
N GLU A 68 -7.03 44.25 19.34
CA GLU A 68 -6.30 45.30 20.06
C GLU A 68 -4.78 45.07 20.05
N TYR A 69 -4.35 43.81 20.08
CA TYR A 69 -2.94 43.46 19.92
C TYR A 69 -2.47 43.74 18.48
N VAL A 70 -3.26 43.36 17.49
CA VAL A 70 -2.98 43.62 16.08
C VAL A 70 -2.91 45.11 15.78
N ARG A 71 -3.80 45.92 16.38
CA ARG A 71 -3.79 47.39 16.24
C ARG A 71 -2.51 48.02 16.79
N ARG A 72 -2.03 47.52 17.94
CA ARG A 72 -0.77 47.99 18.51
C ARG A 72 0.40 47.67 17.58
N LEU A 73 0.46 46.42 17.05
CA LEU A 73 1.50 46.02 16.10
C LEU A 73 1.48 46.87 14.83
N ALA A 74 0.31 47.17 14.28
CA ALA A 74 0.16 48.06 13.14
C ALA A 74 0.74 49.45 13.43
N ALA A 75 0.39 50.05 14.58
CA ALA A 75 0.90 51.36 14.96
C ALA A 75 2.43 51.38 15.24
N GLU A 76 2.99 50.30 15.80
CA GLU A 76 4.44 50.17 16.04
C GLU A 76 5.24 50.03 14.75
N ASN A 77 4.59 49.65 13.62
CA ASN A 77 5.22 49.49 12.31
C ASN A 77 4.69 50.50 11.26
N ASP A 78 4.19 51.64 11.70
CA ASP A 78 3.70 52.76 10.88
C ASP A 78 2.62 52.38 9.87
N LEU A 79 1.85 51.30 10.13
CA LEU A 79 0.72 50.88 9.28
C LEU A 79 -0.54 51.64 9.69
N VAL A 80 -1.17 52.31 8.72
CA VAL A 80 -2.44 53.03 8.94
C VAL A 80 -3.60 52.07 8.81
N TRP A 81 -4.12 51.60 9.94
CA TRP A 81 -5.26 50.69 9.97
C TRP A 81 -6.35 51.15 10.91
N ALA A 82 -7.60 51.14 10.44
CA ALA A 82 -8.77 51.42 11.23
C ALA A 82 -9.72 50.20 11.24
N ASN A 83 -10.19 49.82 12.44
CA ASN A 83 -11.13 48.71 12.59
C ASN A 83 -12.58 49.12 12.21
N ALA A 84 -12.78 49.49 10.96
CA ALA A 84 -14.09 49.92 10.46
C ALA A 84 -15.14 48.79 10.49
N GLY A 85 -14.71 47.52 10.36
CA GLY A 85 -15.57 46.33 10.40
C GLY A 85 -15.92 45.84 11.81
N GLY A 86 -15.39 46.48 12.88
CA GLY A 86 -15.67 46.07 14.26
C GLY A 86 -15.15 44.67 14.62
N MET A 87 -14.11 44.21 13.95
CA MET A 87 -13.48 42.89 14.20
C MET A 87 -12.97 42.81 15.64
N ARG A 88 -13.09 41.62 16.24
CA ARG A 88 -12.61 41.35 17.61
C ARG A 88 -11.42 40.40 17.62
N ARG A 89 -11.31 39.54 16.64
CA ARG A 89 -10.27 38.51 16.53
C ARG A 89 -9.90 38.30 15.08
N VAL A 90 -8.64 37.90 14.85
CA VAL A 90 -8.15 37.37 13.60
C VAL A 90 -7.85 35.90 13.85
N THR A 91 -8.34 35.02 12.97
CA THR A 91 -8.10 33.60 13.06
C THR A 91 -6.95 33.21 12.14
N ILE A 92 -5.94 32.57 12.69
CA ILE A 92 -4.77 32.07 11.96
C ILE A 92 -4.81 30.55 11.99
N THR A 93 -4.80 29.92 10.82
CA THR A 93 -4.70 28.48 10.66
C THR A 93 -3.35 28.17 10.03
N ARG A 94 -2.60 27.19 10.56
CA ARG A 94 -1.40 26.71 9.87
C ARG A 94 -1.75 25.56 8.95
N ALA A 95 -1.40 25.70 7.68
CA ALA A 95 -1.53 24.63 6.69
C ALA A 95 -0.73 23.39 7.13
N SER A 96 -1.23 22.22 6.77
CA SER A 96 -0.57 20.96 7.10
C SER A 96 -0.79 19.92 6.05
N ARG A 97 0.19 19.06 5.88
CA ARG A 97 0.05 17.78 5.23
C ARG A 97 -0.42 16.76 6.27
N VAL A 98 -1.51 16.07 5.97
CA VAL A 98 -2.04 15.02 6.84
C VAL A 98 -1.39 13.68 6.48
N ILE A 99 -0.77 13.04 7.47
CA ILE A 99 -0.23 11.67 7.37
C ILE A 99 -1.27 10.78 8.03
N THR A 100 -1.98 10.00 7.22
CA THR A 100 -3.04 9.12 7.66
C THR A 100 -2.50 7.85 8.32
N GLY A 101 -3.37 7.12 9.04
CA GLY A 101 -3.03 5.83 9.65
C GLY A 101 -2.50 4.81 8.64
N ASP A 102 -3.05 4.79 7.42
CA ASP A 102 -2.59 3.87 6.36
C ASP A 102 -1.15 4.19 5.94
N VAL A 103 -0.83 5.47 5.71
CA VAL A 103 0.55 5.89 5.39
C VAL A 103 1.52 5.58 6.53
N LEU A 104 1.06 5.73 7.78
CA LEU A 104 1.87 5.35 8.94
C LEU A 104 2.10 3.84 9.01
N ALA A 105 1.09 3.03 8.69
CA ALA A 105 1.25 1.58 8.62
C ALA A 105 2.27 1.18 7.55
N ASP A 106 2.18 1.74 6.33
CA ASP A 106 3.12 1.48 5.24
C ASP A 106 4.58 1.82 5.63
N ILE A 107 4.79 2.95 6.34
CA ILE A 107 6.11 3.34 6.83
C ILE A 107 6.62 2.31 7.85
N LEU A 108 5.78 1.89 8.80
CA LEU A 108 6.16 0.91 9.82
C LEU A 108 6.39 -0.49 9.23
N GLU A 109 5.67 -0.87 8.17
CA GLU A 109 5.92 -2.09 7.40
C GLU A 109 7.30 -2.07 6.74
N GLY A 110 7.68 -0.91 6.15
CA GLY A 110 9.00 -0.71 5.59
C GLY A 110 10.12 -0.82 6.63
N GLU A 111 9.96 -0.19 7.79
CA GLU A 111 10.91 -0.27 8.90
C GLU A 111 11.03 -1.70 9.47
N LEU A 112 9.90 -2.39 9.62
CA LEU A 112 9.92 -3.80 10.05
C LEU A 112 10.65 -4.68 9.03
N PHE A 113 10.43 -4.46 7.75
CA PHE A 113 11.14 -5.22 6.71
C PHE A 113 12.64 -4.99 6.75
N MET A 114 13.09 -3.75 7.00
CA MET A 114 14.52 -3.43 7.14
C MET A 114 15.14 -4.09 8.37
N ASN A 115 14.39 -4.23 9.46
CA ASN A 115 14.88 -4.79 10.70
C ASN A 115 14.84 -6.33 10.75
N GLU A 116 13.75 -6.92 10.25
CA GLU A 116 13.46 -8.36 10.36
C GLU A 116 13.75 -9.14 9.07
N GLY A 117 13.87 -8.47 7.92
CA GLY A 117 14.06 -9.10 6.61
C GLY A 117 12.81 -9.82 6.09
N VAL A 118 11.67 -9.71 6.77
CA VAL A 118 10.41 -10.37 6.45
C VAL A 118 9.29 -9.35 6.32
N ARG A 119 8.42 -9.52 5.35
CA ARG A 119 7.26 -8.63 5.13
C ARG A 119 6.21 -8.84 6.23
N HIS A 120 5.61 -7.75 6.64
CA HIS A 120 4.54 -7.73 7.64
C HIS A 120 3.37 -6.88 7.13
N GLU A 121 2.16 -7.22 7.55
CA GLU A 121 0.96 -6.38 7.47
C GLU A 121 0.80 -5.71 8.83
N VAL A 122 0.87 -4.37 8.86
CA VAL A 122 0.71 -3.58 10.09
C VAL A 122 -0.72 -3.07 10.20
N ARG A 123 -1.34 -3.31 11.36
CA ARG A 123 -2.66 -2.79 11.71
C ARG A 123 -2.56 -1.93 12.94
N LEU A 124 -2.78 -0.65 12.80
CA LEU A 124 -2.78 0.29 13.91
C LEU A 124 -4.00 0.08 14.82
N ALA A 125 -3.79 0.23 16.14
CA ALA A 125 -4.86 0.15 17.13
C ALA A 125 -5.89 1.28 16.96
N ASN A 126 -5.42 2.47 16.53
CA ASN A 126 -6.27 3.59 16.18
C ASN A 126 -6.21 3.83 14.66
N THR A 127 -7.21 3.35 13.94
CA THR A 127 -7.33 3.51 12.49
C THR A 127 -7.65 4.93 12.05
N ALA A 128 -8.20 5.76 12.95
CA ALA A 128 -8.47 7.17 12.69
C ALA A 128 -7.29 8.08 13.05
N LEU A 129 -6.13 7.51 13.37
CA LEU A 129 -4.94 8.30 13.66
C LEU A 129 -4.54 9.11 12.43
N ALA A 130 -4.40 10.41 12.64
CA ALA A 130 -3.89 11.34 11.65
C ALA A 130 -2.85 12.25 12.33
N VAL A 131 -1.72 12.38 11.71
CA VAL A 131 -0.62 13.22 12.18
C VAL A 131 -0.42 14.35 11.19
N HIS A 132 -0.24 15.56 11.71
CA HIS A 132 -0.07 16.76 10.90
C HIS A 132 1.41 17.15 10.82
N ALA A 133 1.94 17.32 9.61
CA ALA A 133 3.26 17.85 9.34
C ALA A 133 3.16 19.18 8.57
N PRO A 134 4.15 20.09 8.69
CA PRO A 134 4.18 21.31 7.89
C PRO A 134 4.21 20.98 6.38
N VAL A 135 3.54 21.82 5.58
CA VAL A 135 3.54 21.68 4.10
C VAL A 135 4.93 21.94 3.52
N ASP A 136 5.64 22.88 4.12
CA ASP A 136 6.96 23.36 3.73
C ASP A 136 8.13 22.51 4.26
N SER A 137 7.84 21.47 5.08
CA SER A 137 8.90 20.61 5.59
C SER A 137 9.38 19.61 4.54
N PHE A 138 10.65 19.71 4.19
CA PHE A 138 11.36 18.73 3.36
C PHE A 138 11.80 17.49 4.16
N GLY A 139 11.74 17.54 5.49
CA GLY A 139 12.02 16.42 6.40
C GLY A 139 10.85 15.43 6.42
N GLY A 140 11.14 14.15 6.21
CA GLY A 140 10.18 13.07 6.37
C GLY A 140 9.82 12.81 7.84
N LEU A 141 8.80 12.01 8.05
CA LEU A 141 8.53 11.39 9.34
C LEU A 141 9.72 10.51 9.73
N GLU A 142 10.18 10.64 10.97
CA GLU A 142 11.27 9.85 11.53
C GLU A 142 10.70 8.82 12.52
N VAL A 143 11.06 7.56 12.34
CA VAL A 143 10.77 6.50 13.30
C VAL A 143 11.91 6.42 14.31
N LEU A 144 11.67 6.87 15.54
CA LEU A 144 12.68 6.94 16.60
C LEU A 144 12.92 5.58 17.26
N SER A 145 11.86 4.81 17.41
CA SER A 145 11.92 3.47 17.96
C SER A 145 10.82 2.61 17.38
N LEU A 146 11.11 1.33 17.18
CA LEU A 146 10.16 0.33 16.74
C LEU A 146 10.40 -0.95 17.54
N ASN A 147 9.40 -1.37 18.29
CA ASN A 147 9.42 -2.61 19.08
C ASN A 147 8.33 -3.55 18.57
N TYR A 148 8.73 -4.73 18.15
CA TYR A 148 7.84 -5.77 17.67
C TYR A 148 8.07 -7.05 18.47
N ASP A 149 6.99 -7.66 18.95
CA ASP A 149 7.01 -8.98 19.59
C ASP A 149 6.32 -10.01 18.68
N PRO A 150 7.08 -10.93 18.04
CA PRO A 150 6.53 -11.93 17.13
C PRO A 150 5.53 -12.89 17.80
N ARG A 151 5.63 -13.12 19.11
CA ARG A 151 4.76 -14.07 19.83
C ARG A 151 3.36 -13.52 20.03
N SER A 152 3.26 -12.25 20.38
CA SER A 152 1.97 -11.57 20.61
C SER A 152 1.50 -10.79 19.39
N SER A 153 2.34 -10.66 18.37
CA SER A 153 2.16 -9.77 17.21
C SER A 153 1.99 -8.30 17.60
N MET A 154 2.38 -7.91 18.81
CA MET A 154 2.25 -6.53 19.28
C MET A 154 3.36 -5.67 18.67
N LEU A 155 2.94 -4.47 18.23
CA LEU A 155 3.79 -3.43 17.69
C LEU A 155 3.65 -2.17 18.52
N ALA A 156 4.76 -1.54 18.86
CA ALA A 156 4.82 -0.21 19.44
C ALA A 156 5.93 0.59 18.77
N ALA A 157 5.62 1.79 18.29
CA ALA A 157 6.57 2.69 17.66
C ALA A 157 6.46 4.09 18.26
N GLU A 158 7.58 4.80 18.25
CA GLU A 158 7.64 6.23 18.53
C GLU A 158 8.11 6.94 17.27
N ILE A 159 7.32 7.88 16.82
CA ILE A 159 7.59 8.65 15.61
C ILE A 159 7.72 10.13 15.91
N ARG A 160 8.53 10.82 15.13
CA ARG A 160 8.59 12.26 15.06
C ARG A 160 8.08 12.71 13.69
N PRO A 161 6.93 13.41 13.63
CA PRO A 161 6.32 13.78 12.34
C PRO A 161 7.14 14.75 11.51
N TYR A 162 7.92 15.63 12.15
CA TYR A 162 8.82 16.61 11.54
C TYR A 162 9.81 17.13 12.60
N ASP A 163 10.87 17.79 12.18
CA ASP A 163 11.89 18.35 13.07
C ASP A 163 11.29 19.34 14.07
N GLY A 164 11.55 19.08 15.36
CA GLY A 164 11.03 19.88 16.47
C GLY A 164 9.59 19.56 16.85
N ALA A 165 8.94 18.54 16.26
CA ALA A 165 7.65 18.04 16.71
C ALA A 165 7.76 17.21 17.99
N GLU A 166 6.67 17.15 18.72
CA GLU A 166 6.52 16.19 19.82
C GLU A 166 6.47 14.77 19.27
N THR A 167 7.02 13.83 20.05
CA THR A 167 7.00 12.42 19.71
C THR A 167 5.59 11.85 19.86
N VAL A 168 5.13 11.13 18.85
CA VAL A 168 3.84 10.45 18.84
C VAL A 168 4.06 8.97 19.03
N ARG A 169 3.44 8.38 20.04
CA ARG A 169 3.45 6.94 20.26
C ARG A 169 2.33 6.27 19.49
N ILE A 170 2.69 5.28 18.69
CA ILE A 170 1.79 4.46 17.90
C ILE A 170 1.84 3.03 18.44
N THR A 171 0.67 2.42 18.54
CA THR A 171 0.55 1.01 18.91
C THR A 171 -0.33 0.28 17.89
N GLY A 172 -0.07 -1.00 17.72
CA GLY A 172 -0.79 -1.81 16.77
C GLY A 172 -0.40 -3.28 16.83
N ARG A 173 -0.66 -3.97 15.76
CA ARG A 173 -0.23 -5.35 15.53
C ARG A 173 0.44 -5.47 14.18
N ALA A 174 1.51 -6.25 14.11
CA ALA A 174 2.15 -6.63 12.86
C ALA A 174 2.04 -8.15 12.69
N TYR A 175 1.63 -8.57 11.51
CA TYR A 175 1.47 -9.98 11.16
C TYR A 175 2.39 -10.30 10.01
N GLN A 176 3.24 -11.29 10.18
CA GLN A 176 4.09 -11.76 9.10
C GLN A 176 3.24 -12.16 7.89
N THR A 177 3.64 -11.72 6.72
CA THR A 177 3.01 -12.08 5.44
C THR A 177 3.94 -12.94 4.60
N MET A 178 3.35 -13.74 3.72
CA MET A 178 4.05 -14.52 2.71
C MET A 178 3.30 -14.44 1.38
N GLU A 179 4.04 -14.53 0.30
CA GLU A 179 3.45 -14.61 -1.03
C GLU A 179 3.13 -16.07 -1.34
N ILE A 180 1.92 -16.31 -1.82
CA ILE A 180 1.48 -17.65 -2.25
C ILE A 180 0.95 -17.59 -3.67
N PRO A 181 1.15 -18.67 -4.46
CA PRO A 181 0.59 -18.76 -5.79
C PRO A 181 -0.93 -18.99 -5.73
N VAL A 182 -1.64 -18.30 -6.61
CA VAL A 182 -3.08 -18.44 -6.83
C VAL A 182 -3.37 -18.45 -8.32
N LEU A 183 -4.61 -18.80 -8.72
CA LEU A 183 -5.00 -18.70 -10.11
C LEU A 183 -5.32 -17.24 -10.48
N ALA A 184 -4.83 -16.79 -11.63
CA ALA A 184 -5.14 -15.48 -12.21
C ALA A 184 -6.56 -15.43 -12.81
N ARG A 185 -7.12 -16.59 -13.18
CA ARG A 185 -8.45 -16.75 -13.79
C ARG A 185 -9.20 -17.94 -13.22
N LEU A 186 -10.46 -18.07 -13.60
CA LEU A 186 -11.24 -19.28 -13.34
C LEU A 186 -10.69 -20.43 -14.21
N VAL A 187 -10.43 -21.59 -13.59
CA VAL A 187 -10.01 -22.83 -14.23
C VAL A 187 -11.13 -23.86 -14.04
N SER A 188 -11.55 -24.50 -15.15
CA SER A 188 -12.63 -25.49 -15.12
C SER A 188 -12.11 -26.86 -14.66
N ALA A 189 -13.01 -27.74 -14.20
CA ALA A 189 -12.64 -29.10 -13.84
C ALA A 189 -12.05 -29.84 -15.05
N GLY A 190 -10.92 -30.53 -14.86
CA GLY A 190 -10.18 -31.24 -15.91
C GLY A 190 -9.35 -30.34 -16.84
N GLU A 191 -9.24 -29.05 -16.54
CA GLU A 191 -8.41 -28.12 -17.30
C GLU A 191 -6.98 -28.09 -16.72
N GLU A 192 -5.99 -28.20 -17.58
CA GLU A 192 -4.57 -28.12 -17.22
C GLU A 192 -4.18 -26.71 -16.86
N ILE A 193 -3.43 -26.55 -15.76
CA ILE A 193 -2.96 -25.28 -15.27
C ILE A 193 -1.57 -25.00 -15.85
N THR A 194 -1.44 -23.85 -16.50
CA THR A 194 -0.18 -23.40 -17.10
C THR A 194 0.46 -22.30 -16.26
N ALA A 195 1.74 -22.00 -16.51
CA ALA A 195 2.45 -20.90 -15.84
C ALA A 195 1.76 -19.54 -16.01
N ASN A 196 1.03 -19.31 -17.12
CA ASN A 196 0.30 -18.07 -17.38
C ASN A 196 -0.97 -17.93 -16.52
N ASP A 197 -1.42 -19.00 -15.91
CA ASP A 197 -2.62 -19.03 -15.07
C ASP A 197 -2.31 -18.73 -13.60
N ILE A 198 -1.03 -18.53 -13.26
CA ILE A 198 -0.59 -18.29 -11.88
C ILE A 198 -0.35 -16.80 -11.65
N ASP A 199 -0.90 -16.31 -10.56
CA ASP A 199 -0.67 -14.99 -9.99
C ASP A 199 -0.23 -15.14 -8.52
N TRP A 200 0.21 -14.05 -7.90
CA TRP A 200 0.72 -14.07 -6.54
C TRP A 200 -0.08 -13.13 -5.65
N ILE A 201 -0.44 -13.59 -4.47
CA ILE A 201 -1.06 -12.76 -3.46
C ILE A 201 -0.27 -12.79 -2.15
N SER A 202 -0.20 -11.65 -1.48
CA SER A 202 0.34 -11.58 -0.13
C SER A 202 -0.75 -11.94 0.87
N VAL A 203 -0.48 -12.91 1.73
CA VAL A 203 -1.40 -13.35 2.78
C VAL A 203 -0.67 -13.43 4.11
N ARG A 204 -1.41 -13.29 5.20
CA ARG A 204 -0.85 -13.49 6.54
C ARG A 204 -0.44 -14.95 6.72
N ALA A 205 0.81 -15.15 7.16
CA ALA A 205 1.37 -16.49 7.34
C ALA A 205 0.55 -17.36 8.31
N ASP A 206 -0.03 -16.76 9.38
CA ASP A 206 -0.87 -17.44 10.34
C ASP A 206 -2.25 -17.89 9.80
N ARG A 207 -2.63 -17.41 8.62
CA ARG A 207 -3.88 -17.77 7.91
C ARG A 207 -3.69 -18.77 6.79
N VAL A 208 -2.43 -19.05 6.42
CA VAL A 208 -2.14 -20.05 5.41
C VAL A 208 -2.44 -21.43 5.97
N ARG A 209 -3.24 -22.18 5.26
CA ARG A 209 -3.64 -23.53 5.66
C ARG A 209 -2.47 -24.51 5.41
N PRO A 210 -2.33 -25.56 6.25
CA PRO A 210 -1.26 -26.55 6.06
C PRO A 210 -1.35 -27.35 4.75
N ASP A 211 -2.55 -27.41 4.14
CA ASP A 211 -2.82 -28.09 2.88
C ASP A 211 -2.72 -27.18 1.64
N ALA A 212 -2.32 -25.91 1.83
CA ALA A 212 -2.13 -24.96 0.73
C ALA A 212 -0.88 -25.30 -0.09
N VAL A 213 -0.98 -25.20 -1.40
CA VAL A 213 0.16 -25.32 -2.31
C VAL A 213 0.93 -24.01 -2.33
N LEU A 214 2.21 -24.07 -1.95
CA LEU A 214 3.07 -22.88 -1.83
C LEU A 214 4.08 -22.76 -2.97
N ASN A 215 4.38 -23.87 -3.64
CA ASN A 215 5.33 -23.88 -4.76
C ASN A 215 4.54 -23.92 -6.08
N PRO A 216 4.77 -22.96 -7.00
CA PRO A 216 4.12 -22.97 -8.31
C PRO A 216 4.47 -24.20 -9.16
N ASP A 217 5.63 -24.83 -8.96
CA ASP A 217 6.03 -26.04 -9.67
C ASP A 217 5.12 -27.25 -9.34
N ASP A 218 4.46 -27.22 -8.17
CA ASP A 218 3.50 -28.26 -7.78
C ASP A 218 2.09 -28.01 -8.39
N ILE A 219 1.92 -26.91 -9.11
CA ILE A 219 0.65 -26.50 -9.74
C ILE A 219 0.73 -26.61 -11.26
N ILE A 220 1.85 -26.17 -11.82
CA ILE A 220 2.06 -26.11 -13.28
C ILE A 220 2.07 -27.52 -13.87
N GLY A 221 1.27 -27.74 -14.92
CA GLY A 221 1.10 -29.04 -15.55
C GLY A 221 0.13 -29.97 -14.83
N MET A 222 -0.47 -29.56 -13.71
CA MET A 222 -1.53 -30.31 -13.03
C MET A 222 -2.89 -29.95 -13.61
N GLU A 223 -3.85 -30.85 -13.54
CA GLU A 223 -5.25 -30.60 -13.84
C GLU A 223 -6.05 -30.28 -12.56
N SER A 224 -7.05 -29.43 -12.73
CA SER A 224 -7.96 -29.14 -11.62
C SER A 224 -9.02 -30.25 -11.48
N ARG A 225 -9.26 -30.76 -10.27
CA ARG A 225 -10.33 -31.73 -9.99
C ARG A 225 -11.74 -31.11 -10.01
N ARG A 226 -11.87 -29.83 -9.76
CA ARG A 226 -13.11 -29.06 -9.70
C ARG A 226 -12.90 -27.67 -10.29
N ALA A 227 -13.96 -26.95 -10.55
CA ALA A 227 -13.83 -25.55 -10.94
C ALA A 227 -13.20 -24.73 -9.80
N LEU A 228 -12.10 -24.02 -10.12
CA LEU A 228 -11.29 -23.21 -9.21
C LEU A 228 -11.42 -21.75 -9.60
N ARG A 229 -11.57 -20.87 -8.59
CA ARG A 229 -11.73 -19.44 -8.81
C ARG A 229 -10.41 -18.71 -8.77
N ALA A 230 -10.33 -17.59 -9.48
CA ALA A 230 -9.23 -16.68 -9.40
C ALA A 230 -9.02 -16.14 -7.98
N GLY A 231 -7.77 -15.95 -7.56
CA GLY A 231 -7.40 -15.35 -6.28
C GLY A 231 -7.61 -16.23 -5.04
N GLU A 232 -8.12 -17.46 -5.20
CA GLU A 232 -8.25 -18.39 -4.07
C GLU A 232 -6.98 -19.24 -3.90
N PRO A 233 -6.47 -19.41 -2.64
CA PRO A 233 -5.35 -20.31 -2.38
C PRO A 233 -5.66 -21.75 -2.78
N LEU A 234 -4.78 -22.34 -3.55
CA LEU A 234 -4.90 -23.72 -4.03
C LEU A 234 -4.52 -24.71 -2.94
N ARG A 235 -5.14 -25.88 -2.97
CA ARG A 235 -4.87 -26.98 -2.04
C ARG A 235 -4.47 -28.23 -2.80
N ASN A 236 -3.68 -29.09 -2.16
CA ASN A 236 -3.21 -30.33 -2.79
C ASN A 236 -4.36 -31.20 -3.35
N TYR A 237 -5.51 -31.27 -2.67
CA TYR A 237 -6.63 -32.08 -3.13
C TYR A 237 -7.41 -31.46 -4.30
N ASP A 238 -7.21 -30.20 -4.63
CA ASP A 238 -7.82 -29.53 -5.77
C ASP A 238 -7.15 -29.92 -7.10
N LEU A 239 -5.94 -30.50 -7.02
CA LEU A 239 -5.08 -30.83 -8.12
C LEU A 239 -5.00 -32.34 -8.36
N GLN A 240 -4.76 -32.73 -9.59
CA GLN A 240 -4.46 -34.10 -10.00
C GLN A 240 -3.47 -34.08 -11.16
N MET A 241 -2.78 -35.20 -11.36
CA MET A 241 -1.96 -35.37 -12.56
C MET A 241 -2.85 -35.39 -13.80
N PRO A 242 -2.40 -34.84 -14.95
CA PRO A 242 -3.15 -34.87 -16.20
C PRO A 242 -3.54 -36.28 -16.60
N VAL A 243 -4.82 -36.44 -16.96
CA VAL A 243 -5.33 -37.72 -17.47
C VAL A 243 -4.89 -37.86 -18.91
N VAL A 244 -3.92 -38.77 -19.18
CA VAL A 244 -3.42 -39.04 -20.52
C VAL A 244 -4.18 -40.14 -21.25
N ILE A 245 -4.91 -40.99 -20.50
CA ILE A 245 -5.80 -42.03 -21.03
C ILE A 245 -7.11 -41.99 -20.28
N ALA A 246 -8.19 -41.69 -20.99
CA ALA A 246 -9.54 -41.64 -20.37
C ALA A 246 -10.14 -43.05 -20.25
N ARG A 247 -10.98 -43.27 -19.23
CA ARG A 247 -11.74 -44.47 -19.05
C ARG A 247 -12.57 -44.79 -20.29
N GLY A 248 -12.42 -46.05 -20.79
CA GLY A 248 -13.09 -46.52 -22.00
C GLY A 248 -12.35 -46.27 -23.29
N GLU A 249 -11.25 -45.48 -23.22
CA GLU A 249 -10.38 -45.22 -24.37
C GLU A 249 -9.70 -46.52 -24.85
N THR A 250 -9.51 -46.63 -26.14
CA THR A 250 -8.78 -47.74 -26.76
C THR A 250 -7.32 -47.36 -26.95
N VAL A 251 -6.43 -48.05 -26.27
CA VAL A 251 -4.98 -47.82 -26.25
C VAL A 251 -4.22 -48.97 -26.84
N THR A 252 -2.96 -48.73 -27.21
CA THR A 252 -2.02 -49.77 -27.60
C THR A 252 -1.14 -50.13 -26.41
N LEU A 253 -1.25 -51.35 -25.92
CA LEU A 253 -0.33 -51.88 -24.92
C LEU A 253 0.86 -52.50 -25.60
N ILE A 254 2.07 -52.15 -25.16
CA ILE A 254 3.35 -52.61 -25.65
C ILE A 254 3.99 -53.48 -24.57
N PHE A 255 4.28 -54.70 -24.93
CA PHE A 255 5.10 -55.61 -24.13
C PHE A 255 6.45 -55.78 -24.81
N ASP A 256 7.52 -55.45 -24.07
CA ASP A 256 8.89 -55.46 -24.59
C ASP A 256 9.73 -56.46 -23.79
N ALA A 257 10.27 -57.46 -24.47
CA ALA A 257 11.17 -58.47 -23.91
C ALA A 257 12.34 -58.69 -24.85
N PRO A 258 13.50 -59.20 -24.37
CA PRO A 258 14.65 -59.43 -25.21
C PRO A 258 14.32 -60.29 -26.46
N GLY A 259 14.35 -59.62 -27.63
CA GLY A 259 14.06 -60.26 -28.93
C GLY A 259 12.57 -60.38 -29.28
N ILE A 260 11.67 -59.89 -28.47
CA ILE A 260 10.20 -59.95 -28.71
C ILE A 260 9.56 -58.66 -28.35
N GLN A 261 8.89 -58.00 -29.29
CA GLN A 261 7.96 -56.88 -29.00
C GLN A 261 6.56 -57.31 -29.43
N LEU A 262 5.63 -57.29 -28.49
CA LEU A 262 4.21 -57.59 -28.73
C LEU A 262 3.38 -56.31 -28.52
N THR A 263 2.43 -56.08 -29.39
CA THR A 263 1.45 -55.02 -29.28
C THR A 263 0.05 -55.56 -29.28
N VAL A 264 -0.82 -55.06 -28.40
CA VAL A 264 -2.21 -55.43 -28.33
C VAL A 264 -3.10 -54.21 -28.15
N ARG A 265 -4.30 -54.25 -28.72
CA ARG A 265 -5.32 -53.21 -28.44
C ARG A 265 -6.06 -53.57 -27.18
N ALA A 266 -6.14 -52.61 -26.29
CA ALA A 266 -6.85 -52.73 -25.01
C ALA A 266 -7.74 -51.54 -24.74
N ARG A 267 -8.69 -51.68 -23.86
CA ARG A 267 -9.57 -50.59 -23.39
C ARG A 267 -9.26 -50.30 -21.95
N ALA A 268 -9.08 -49.01 -21.60
CA ALA A 268 -8.86 -48.56 -20.25
C ALA A 268 -10.13 -48.73 -19.38
N LEU A 269 -9.96 -49.24 -18.17
CA LEU A 269 -11.07 -49.42 -17.20
C LEU A 269 -11.23 -48.22 -16.27
N GLU A 270 -10.27 -47.34 -16.19
CA GLU A 270 -10.18 -46.17 -15.36
C GLU A 270 -9.45 -45.06 -16.07
N ASP A 271 -9.59 -43.80 -15.57
CA ASP A 271 -8.77 -42.67 -16.02
C ASP A 271 -7.36 -42.85 -15.50
N VAL A 272 -6.36 -42.55 -16.31
CA VAL A 272 -4.94 -42.85 -16.00
C VAL A 272 -4.09 -41.66 -16.34
N ALA A 273 -3.25 -41.28 -15.37
CA ALA A 273 -2.22 -40.27 -15.55
C ALA A 273 -0.95 -40.88 -16.17
N ASP A 274 -0.07 -40.04 -16.72
CA ASP A 274 1.21 -40.48 -17.27
C ASP A 274 2.08 -41.13 -16.17
N GLY A 275 2.66 -42.26 -16.46
CA GLY A 275 3.46 -43.03 -15.50
C GLY A 275 2.64 -43.77 -14.42
N GLU A 276 1.33 -43.77 -14.49
CA GLU A 276 0.46 -44.51 -13.56
C GLU A 276 0.16 -45.93 -14.07
N VAL A 277 0.12 -46.90 -13.15
CA VAL A 277 -0.28 -48.27 -13.45
C VAL A 277 -1.77 -48.42 -13.33
N ALA A 278 -2.42 -48.86 -14.41
CA ALA A 278 -3.86 -49.02 -14.44
C ALA A 278 -4.25 -50.33 -15.12
N ARG A 279 -5.53 -50.68 -15.03
CA ARG A 279 -6.11 -51.89 -15.59
C ARG A 279 -6.74 -51.62 -16.95
N PHE A 280 -6.37 -52.49 -17.89
CA PHE A 280 -6.82 -52.45 -19.28
C PHE A 280 -7.44 -53.82 -19.65
N VAL A 281 -8.50 -53.85 -20.45
CA VAL A 281 -9.05 -55.07 -21.02
C VAL A 281 -8.50 -55.25 -22.42
N ASN A 282 -7.80 -56.33 -22.66
CA ASN A 282 -7.35 -56.73 -23.99
C ASN A 282 -8.56 -57.10 -24.86
N LEU A 283 -8.74 -56.36 -25.96
CA LEU A 283 -9.93 -56.52 -26.83
C LEU A 283 -9.99 -57.83 -27.60
N GLN A 284 -8.87 -58.59 -27.75
CA GLN A 284 -8.83 -59.86 -28.42
C GLN A 284 -9.12 -61.04 -27.49
N SER A 285 -8.53 -61.03 -26.29
CA SER A 285 -8.64 -62.12 -25.31
C SER A 285 -9.70 -61.89 -24.21
N ASN A 286 -10.20 -60.68 -24.13
CA ASN A 286 -11.12 -60.20 -23.07
C ASN A 286 -10.57 -60.35 -21.63
N ARG A 287 -9.26 -60.41 -21.48
CA ARG A 287 -8.53 -60.52 -20.22
C ARG A 287 -8.09 -59.14 -19.74
N THR A 288 -8.12 -58.92 -18.44
CA THR A 288 -7.58 -57.71 -17.81
C THR A 288 -6.08 -57.82 -17.68
N VAL A 289 -5.38 -56.75 -18.03
CA VAL A 289 -3.93 -56.61 -17.96
C VAL A 289 -3.63 -55.32 -17.25
N GLU A 290 -2.65 -55.29 -16.33
CA GLU A 290 -2.08 -54.11 -15.75
C GLU A 290 -0.94 -53.60 -16.62
N ALA A 291 -0.95 -52.29 -16.89
CA ALA A 291 0.10 -51.63 -17.68
C ALA A 291 0.34 -50.23 -17.14
N LEU A 292 1.55 -49.75 -17.26
CA LEU A 292 1.97 -48.40 -17.00
C LEU A 292 1.54 -47.52 -18.20
N ALA A 293 0.86 -46.43 -17.97
CA ALA A 293 0.63 -45.44 -19.02
C ALA A 293 1.95 -44.80 -19.46
N ASP A 294 2.18 -44.76 -20.77
CA ASP A 294 3.41 -44.23 -21.39
C ASP A 294 3.00 -43.21 -22.47
N GLY A 295 2.30 -42.14 -21.98
CA GLY A 295 1.73 -41.09 -22.80
C GLY A 295 0.34 -41.42 -23.38
N PRO A 296 -0.24 -40.47 -24.14
CA PRO A 296 -1.60 -40.59 -24.70
C PRO A 296 -1.79 -41.81 -25.58
N GLY A 297 -2.81 -42.60 -25.31
CA GLY A 297 -3.16 -43.77 -26.12
C GLY A 297 -2.18 -44.93 -26.06
N ARG A 298 -1.19 -44.93 -25.18
CA ARG A 298 -0.16 -45.96 -25.05
C ARG A 298 0.03 -46.41 -23.62
N GLY A 299 0.29 -47.69 -23.43
CA GLY A 299 0.69 -48.28 -22.17
C GLY A 299 1.79 -49.34 -22.35
N ARG A 300 2.63 -49.50 -21.36
CA ARG A 300 3.72 -50.48 -21.30
C ARG A 300 3.40 -51.55 -20.26
N VAL A 301 3.39 -52.81 -20.70
CA VAL A 301 3.22 -53.95 -19.79
C VAL A 301 4.59 -54.33 -19.25
N GLY A 302 4.79 -54.10 -17.92
CA GLY A 302 6.02 -54.51 -17.24
C GLY A 302 5.99 -55.97 -16.79
N PHE A 303 7.15 -56.57 -16.59
CA PHE A 303 7.27 -57.82 -15.87
C PHE A 303 7.01 -57.56 -14.39
N THR A 304 5.81 -57.78 -13.89
CA THR A 304 5.60 -58.01 -12.46
C THR A 304 6.16 -59.40 -12.18
N SER A 305 7.42 -59.48 -11.73
CA SER A 305 7.99 -60.71 -11.15
C SER A 305 7.27 -60.98 -9.82
N THR A 306 6.07 -61.54 -9.91
CA THR A 306 5.45 -62.19 -8.77
C THR A 306 5.97 -63.61 -8.71
N ALA A 307 7.22 -63.77 -8.23
CA ALA A 307 7.69 -65.04 -7.70
C ALA A 307 7.08 -65.19 -6.29
N SER A 308 5.86 -65.72 -6.22
CA SER A 308 5.38 -66.36 -5.02
C SER A 308 5.72 -67.84 -5.11
N PHE A 309 6.66 -68.25 -4.29
CA PHE A 309 6.90 -69.65 -3.94
C PHE A 309 6.04 -69.99 -2.76
#